data_ab2c938dd484830a364604f9d28e5923
#
_entry.id   ab2c938dd484830a364604f9d28e5923
#
_cell.length_a   1.000
_cell.length_b   1.000
_cell.length_c   1.000
_cell.angle_alpha   90.00
_cell.angle_beta   90.00
_cell.angle_gamma   90.00
#
_symmetry.space_group_name_H-M   'P 1'
#
loop_
_entity.id
_entity.type
_entity.pdbx_description
1 polymer ?
#
loop_
_entity_poly.entity_id
_entity_poly.type
_entity_poly.pdbx_seq_one_letter_code
_entity_poly.pdbx_strand_id
1 'polypeptide(L)'
;SDLLYFGSLNQWKEKKDAFVQEYRGMRWIPPVCYPEDREYLTEENIQILLKSYLDSGEYDRIILDIADHFFFSPAVLSFCQKIYIPVRKDPMAGWKLKEMDAWMEQSGRKALRERLRRVELPSMAVPPERGQYLEALMYSEAADYVRALVAGEADGKLEG
;
A
#
# COMPACT_ATOMS: atom_id res chain seq x y z
N SER A 1 1.96 -14.75 8.30
CA SER A 1 3.07 -15.71 8.39
C SER A 1 2.82 -16.94 7.55
N ASP A 2 1.79 -17.70 7.86
CA ASP A 2 1.49 -18.96 7.16
C ASP A 2 1.28 -18.74 5.65
N LEU A 3 0.72 -17.63 5.26
CA LEU A 3 0.52 -17.25 3.88
C LEU A 3 1.84 -17.20 3.08
N LEU A 4 2.85 -16.55 3.61
CA LEU A 4 4.16 -16.43 2.98
C LEU A 4 4.94 -17.74 3.06
N TYR A 5 4.78 -18.49 4.15
CA TYR A 5 5.33 -19.82 4.30
C TYR A 5 4.77 -20.78 3.23
N PHE A 6 3.46 -20.82 3.03
CA PHE A 6 2.85 -21.64 1.97
C PHE A 6 3.19 -21.11 0.57
N GLY A 7 3.47 -19.82 0.43
CA GLY A 7 4.01 -19.22 -0.78
C GLY A 7 5.37 -19.84 -1.15
N SER A 8 6.28 -19.94 -0.18
CA SER A 8 7.60 -20.54 -0.38
C SER A 8 7.55 -22.03 -0.75
N LEU A 9 6.49 -22.73 -0.34
CA LEU A 9 6.23 -24.13 -0.67
C LEU A 9 5.45 -24.35 -1.97
N ASN A 10 5.13 -23.29 -2.72
CA ASN A 10 4.30 -23.34 -3.93
C ASN A 10 2.87 -23.91 -3.71
N GLN A 11 2.40 -23.95 -2.46
CA GLN A 11 1.05 -24.42 -2.06
C GLN A 11 0.01 -23.29 -1.98
N TRP A 12 0.34 -22.18 -2.52
CA TRP A 12 -0.33 -20.90 -2.44
C TRP A 12 -1.74 -20.88 -3.01
N LYS A 13 -1.97 -21.50 -4.18
CA LYS A 13 -3.29 -21.51 -4.84
C LYS A 13 -4.38 -22.17 -4.02
N GLU A 14 -4.01 -23.16 -3.21
CA GLU A 14 -4.95 -23.93 -2.39
C GLU A 14 -5.25 -23.28 -1.03
N LYS A 15 -4.35 -22.41 -0.58
CA LYS A 15 -4.40 -21.85 0.78
C LYS A 15 -4.70 -20.37 0.83
N LYS A 16 -4.61 -19.63 -0.30
CA LYS A 16 -4.74 -18.17 -0.33
C LYS A 16 -6.01 -17.66 0.35
N ASP A 17 -7.14 -18.32 0.10
CA ASP A 17 -8.45 -17.88 0.60
C ASP A 17 -8.61 -18.07 2.12
N ALA A 18 -7.84 -18.97 2.73
CA ALA A 18 -7.88 -19.19 4.18
C ALA A 18 -7.32 -17.99 4.98
N PHE A 19 -6.54 -17.13 4.35
CA PHE A 19 -5.90 -15.97 5.00
C PHE A 19 -6.55 -14.64 4.63
N VAL A 20 -7.51 -14.67 3.71
CA VAL A 20 -8.22 -13.48 3.29
C VAL A 20 -9.39 -13.24 4.24
N GLN A 21 -9.43 -12.07 4.84
CA GLN A 21 -10.57 -11.59 5.60
C GLN A 21 -11.46 -10.73 4.69
N GLU A 22 -12.74 -10.69 4.99
CA GLU A 22 -13.69 -9.89 4.24
C GLU A 22 -14.48 -8.96 5.17
N TYR A 23 -14.63 -7.71 4.75
CA TYR A 23 -15.46 -6.72 5.41
C TYR A 23 -16.14 -5.83 4.37
N ARG A 24 -17.46 -5.84 4.31
CA ARG A 24 -18.27 -5.01 3.39
C ARG A 24 -17.82 -5.07 1.92
N GLY A 25 -17.46 -6.27 1.44
CA GLY A 25 -17.02 -6.49 0.06
C GLY A 25 -15.55 -6.16 -0.19
N MET A 26 -14.82 -5.67 0.78
CA MET A 26 -13.38 -5.51 0.72
C MET A 26 -12.71 -6.76 1.28
N ARG A 27 -11.86 -7.37 0.48
CA ARG A 27 -11.02 -8.49 0.91
C ARG A 27 -9.63 -7.98 1.27
N TRP A 28 -9.08 -8.46 2.36
CA TRP A 28 -7.79 -8.01 2.86
C TRP A 28 -6.98 -9.13 3.50
N ILE A 29 -5.68 -8.99 3.46
CA ILE A 29 -4.73 -9.84 4.15
C ILE A 29 -4.23 -9.05 5.36
N PRO A 30 -4.43 -9.57 6.59
CA PRO A 30 -3.93 -8.89 7.78
C PRO A 30 -2.41 -8.77 7.78
N PRO A 31 -1.85 -7.74 8.44
CA PRO A 31 -0.42 -7.59 8.57
C PRO A 31 0.19 -8.74 9.36
N VAL A 32 1.47 -8.96 9.16
CA VAL A 32 2.26 -9.90 9.95
C VAL A 32 2.34 -9.40 11.38
N CYS A 33 1.80 -10.18 12.32
CA CYS A 33 1.69 -9.80 13.73
C CYS A 33 2.91 -10.14 14.56
N TYR A 34 3.64 -11.19 14.19
CA TYR A 34 4.74 -11.70 14.96
C TYR A 34 6.10 -11.38 14.31
N PRO A 35 7.11 -10.96 15.10
CA PRO A 35 8.44 -10.65 14.58
C PRO A 35 9.09 -11.82 13.83
N GLU A 36 8.86 -13.05 14.31
CA GLU A 36 9.40 -14.28 13.73
C GLU A 36 8.89 -14.51 12.30
N ASP A 37 7.68 -14.06 12.03
CA ASP A 37 7.06 -14.21 10.72
C ASP A 37 7.67 -13.27 9.66
N ARG A 38 8.42 -12.25 10.09
CA ARG A 38 9.09 -11.31 9.17
C ARG A 38 10.18 -11.97 8.33
N GLU A 39 10.70 -13.09 8.76
CA GLU A 39 11.68 -13.87 7.99
C GLU A 39 11.14 -14.34 6.63
N TYR A 40 9.83 -14.55 6.56
CA TYR A 40 9.14 -14.94 5.32
C TYR A 40 8.75 -13.77 4.43
N LEU A 41 8.86 -12.52 4.92
CA LEU A 41 8.61 -11.30 4.16
C LEU A 41 9.79 -10.95 3.24
N THR A 42 10.22 -11.90 2.44
CA THR A 42 11.26 -11.65 1.44
C THR A 42 10.66 -10.98 0.20
N GLU A 43 11.48 -10.23 -0.52
CA GLU A 43 11.09 -9.62 -1.79
C GLU A 43 10.53 -10.66 -2.77
N GLU A 44 11.16 -11.82 -2.85
CA GLU A 44 10.75 -12.92 -3.72
C GLU A 44 9.36 -13.45 -3.35
N ASN A 45 9.11 -13.71 -2.06
CA ASN A 45 7.82 -14.22 -1.59
C ASN A 45 6.69 -13.21 -1.84
N ILE A 46 6.96 -11.92 -1.70
CA ILE A 46 5.98 -10.86 -1.99
C ILE A 46 5.69 -10.78 -3.49
N GLN A 47 6.70 -10.91 -4.34
CA GLN A 47 6.50 -10.94 -5.79
C GLN A 47 5.67 -12.13 -6.23
N ILE A 48 5.94 -13.32 -5.70
CA ILE A 48 5.15 -14.54 -5.97
C ILE A 48 3.70 -14.31 -5.57
N LEU A 49 3.49 -13.73 -4.38
CA LEU A 49 2.18 -13.39 -3.85
C LEU A 49 1.41 -12.45 -4.78
N LEU A 50 2.00 -11.32 -5.10
CA LEU A 50 1.39 -10.31 -5.95
C LEU A 50 1.07 -10.86 -7.33
N LYS A 51 2.01 -11.58 -7.92
CA LYS A 51 1.80 -12.22 -9.22
C LYS A 51 0.64 -13.20 -9.20
N SER A 52 0.52 -14.01 -8.16
CA SER A 52 -0.58 -14.97 -8.03
C SER A 52 -1.94 -14.28 -7.96
N TYR A 53 -2.05 -13.15 -7.24
CA TYR A 53 -3.31 -12.39 -7.19
C TYR A 53 -3.61 -11.65 -8.50
N LEU A 54 -2.61 -11.09 -9.16
CA LEU A 54 -2.78 -10.43 -10.45
C LEU A 54 -3.20 -11.42 -11.54
N ASP A 55 -2.56 -12.60 -11.58
CA ASP A 55 -2.84 -13.63 -12.58
C ASP A 55 -4.21 -14.31 -12.35
N SER A 56 -4.77 -14.24 -11.14
CA SER A 56 -6.08 -14.82 -10.85
C SER A 56 -7.24 -14.13 -11.57
N GLY A 57 -7.10 -12.84 -11.86
CA GLY A 57 -8.17 -12.03 -12.45
C GLY A 57 -9.39 -11.82 -11.55
N GLU A 58 -9.31 -12.20 -10.27
CA GLU A 58 -10.43 -12.14 -9.32
C GLU A 58 -10.68 -10.74 -8.77
N TYR A 59 -9.71 -9.83 -8.93
CA TYR A 59 -9.71 -8.51 -8.32
C TYR A 59 -9.54 -7.41 -9.35
N ASP A 60 -10.42 -6.43 -9.33
CA ASP A 60 -10.30 -5.23 -10.16
C ASP A 60 -9.16 -4.33 -9.70
N ARG A 61 -8.85 -4.36 -8.41
CA ARG A 61 -7.81 -3.55 -7.79
C ARG A 61 -7.14 -4.29 -6.64
N ILE A 62 -5.82 -4.17 -6.56
CA ILE A 62 -5.00 -4.65 -5.47
C ILE A 62 -4.31 -3.44 -4.85
N ILE A 63 -4.48 -3.26 -3.54
CA ILE A 63 -3.88 -2.17 -2.79
C ILE A 63 -2.81 -2.75 -1.88
N LEU A 64 -1.59 -2.23 -2.00
CA LEU A 64 -0.49 -2.54 -1.11
C LEU A 64 -0.35 -1.42 -0.09
N ASP A 65 -0.60 -1.73 1.18
CA ASP A 65 -0.26 -0.83 2.29
C ASP A 65 1.18 -1.11 2.73
N ILE A 66 2.07 -0.17 2.44
CA ILE A 66 3.51 -0.28 2.70
C ILE A 66 3.88 0.70 3.80
N ALA A 67 3.91 0.21 5.03
CA ALA A 67 4.24 1.01 6.21
C ALA A 67 5.75 1.06 6.50
N ASP A 68 6.53 0.09 6.01
CA ASP A 68 7.95 -0.05 6.31
C ASP A 68 8.82 0.18 5.06
N HIS A 69 9.99 0.81 5.27
CA HIS A 69 11.00 1.04 4.22
C HIS A 69 11.52 -0.25 3.57
N PHE A 70 11.42 -1.39 4.25
CA PHE A 70 11.81 -2.69 3.72
C PHE A 70 11.03 -3.07 2.43
N PHE A 71 9.77 -2.66 2.34
CA PHE A 71 8.93 -2.93 1.17
C PHE A 71 9.05 -1.88 0.07
N PHE A 72 9.84 -0.85 0.27
CA PHE A 72 10.16 0.15 -0.76
C PHE A 72 11.14 -0.41 -1.81
N SER A 73 11.11 -1.73 -1.99
CA SER A 73 11.89 -2.42 -3.02
C SER A 73 11.36 -2.06 -4.41
N PRO A 74 12.24 -1.65 -5.33
CA PRO A 74 11.86 -1.37 -6.70
C PRO A 74 11.17 -2.53 -7.40
N ALA A 75 11.52 -3.75 -7.04
CA ALA A 75 10.94 -4.94 -7.63
C ALA A 75 9.47 -5.12 -7.19
N VAL A 76 9.15 -4.87 -5.91
CA VAL A 76 7.77 -4.86 -5.42
C VAL A 76 6.99 -3.69 -6.02
N LEU A 77 7.56 -2.49 -6.01
CA LEU A 77 6.92 -1.29 -6.55
C LEU A 77 6.71 -1.36 -8.08
N SER A 78 7.45 -2.22 -8.79
CA SER A 78 7.25 -2.42 -10.23
C SER A 78 5.87 -2.96 -10.59
N PHE A 79 5.21 -3.67 -9.67
CA PHE A 79 3.83 -4.14 -9.83
C PHE A 79 2.80 -3.02 -9.69
N CYS A 80 3.16 -1.92 -9.01
CA CYS A 80 2.24 -0.82 -8.79
C CYS A 80 2.10 0.06 -10.03
N GLN A 81 0.89 0.26 -10.50
CA GLN A 81 0.59 1.22 -11.58
C GLN A 81 0.60 2.66 -11.07
N LYS A 82 0.19 2.86 -9.82
CA LYS A 82 0.19 4.16 -9.11
C LYS A 82 0.74 3.95 -7.71
N ILE A 83 1.51 4.91 -7.22
CA ILE A 83 2.11 4.88 -5.89
C ILE A 83 1.75 6.20 -5.21
N TYR A 84 0.99 6.12 -4.12
CA TYR A 84 0.59 7.29 -3.34
C TYR A 84 1.45 7.41 -2.10
N ILE A 85 2.03 8.59 -1.88
CA ILE A 85 2.80 8.91 -0.68
C ILE A 85 2.02 9.96 0.10
N PRO A 86 1.42 9.58 1.23
CA PRO A 86 0.84 10.55 2.14
C PRO A 86 1.92 11.47 2.69
N VAL A 87 1.73 12.77 2.54
CA VAL A 87 2.66 13.78 3.02
C VAL A 87 2.01 14.68 4.05
N ARG A 88 2.81 15.16 5.00
CA ARG A 88 2.40 16.16 5.98
C ARG A 88 3.00 17.50 5.62
N LYS A 89 2.29 18.58 5.95
CA LYS A 89 2.80 19.95 5.80
C LYS A 89 3.71 20.31 6.97
N ASP A 90 4.87 19.68 7.04
CA ASP A 90 5.88 20.03 8.00
C ASP A 90 7.30 20.04 7.36
N PRO A 91 8.24 20.81 7.91
CA PRO A 91 9.57 20.94 7.32
C PRO A 91 10.33 19.63 7.22
N MET A 92 10.13 18.70 8.16
CA MET A 92 10.81 17.41 8.18
C MET A 92 10.29 16.51 7.05
N ALA A 93 8.98 16.51 6.80
CA ALA A 93 8.40 15.78 5.67
C ALA A 93 8.94 16.33 4.34
N GLY A 94 9.03 17.66 4.21
CA GLY A 94 9.61 18.30 3.03
C GLY A 94 11.07 17.90 2.79
N TRP A 95 11.87 17.80 3.84
CA TRP A 95 13.25 17.35 3.73
C TRP A 95 13.37 15.89 3.29
N LYS A 96 12.63 14.99 3.91
CA LYS A 96 12.59 13.57 3.54
C LYS A 96 12.15 13.35 2.08
N LEU A 97 11.21 14.13 1.59
CA LEU A 97 10.78 14.07 0.20
C LEU A 97 11.88 14.50 -0.77
N LYS A 98 12.65 15.53 -0.44
CA LYS A 98 13.81 15.95 -1.25
C LYS A 98 14.90 14.87 -1.31
N GLU A 99 15.18 14.22 -0.19
CA GLU A 99 16.12 13.09 -0.15
C GLU A 99 15.64 11.91 -0.98
N MET A 100 14.35 11.58 -0.89
CA MET A 100 13.76 10.53 -1.71
C MET A 100 13.84 10.85 -3.21
N ASP A 101 13.56 12.09 -3.61
CA ASP A 101 13.70 12.51 -5.01
C ASP A 101 15.13 12.40 -5.50
N ALA A 102 16.10 12.89 -4.71
CA ALA A 102 17.51 12.81 -5.04
C ALA A 102 17.97 11.33 -5.18
N TRP A 103 17.51 10.47 -4.27
CA TRP A 103 17.80 9.04 -4.34
C TRP A 103 17.21 8.39 -5.60
N MET A 104 15.96 8.69 -5.96
CA MET A 104 15.34 8.16 -7.18
C MET A 104 16.07 8.62 -8.44
N GLU A 105 16.52 9.86 -8.48
CA GLU A 105 17.27 10.42 -9.61
C GLU A 105 18.63 9.77 -9.74
N GLN A 106 19.40 9.69 -8.65
CA GLN A 106 20.73 9.07 -8.64
C GLN A 106 20.70 7.58 -8.98
N SER A 107 19.63 6.88 -8.60
CA SER A 107 19.47 5.45 -8.84
C SER A 107 18.84 5.12 -10.22
N GLY A 108 18.60 6.11 -11.06
CA GLY A 108 18.05 5.91 -12.41
C GLY A 108 16.58 5.44 -12.43
N ARG A 109 15.83 5.67 -11.35
CA ARG A 109 14.45 5.16 -11.17
C ARG A 109 13.38 6.11 -11.72
N LYS A 110 13.60 6.67 -12.87
CA LYS A 110 12.69 7.63 -13.50
C LYS A 110 11.28 7.06 -13.69
N ALA A 111 11.16 5.82 -14.16
CA ALA A 111 9.87 5.17 -14.37
C ALA A 111 9.07 4.98 -13.07
N LEU A 112 9.73 4.81 -11.93
CA LEU A 112 9.08 4.75 -10.64
C LEU A 112 8.56 6.13 -10.22
N ARG A 113 9.36 7.17 -10.44
CA ARG A 113 8.99 8.55 -10.14
C ARG A 113 7.75 8.99 -10.92
N GLU A 114 7.58 8.58 -12.16
CA GLU A 114 6.42 8.91 -12.99
C GLU A 114 5.10 8.33 -12.46
N ARG A 115 5.16 7.22 -11.71
CA ARG A 115 4.00 6.57 -11.09
C ARG A 115 3.66 7.12 -9.70
N LEU A 116 4.57 7.90 -9.12
CA LEU A 116 4.47 8.40 -7.76
C LEU A 116 3.58 9.65 -7.73
N ARG A 117 2.67 9.69 -6.75
CA ARG A 117 1.82 10.82 -6.45
C ARG A 117 1.91 11.15 -4.96
N ARG A 118 2.22 12.40 -4.65
CA ARG A 118 2.18 12.92 -3.30
C ARG A 118 0.76 13.35 -2.99
N VAL A 119 0.25 12.95 -1.85
CA VAL A 119 -1.12 13.24 -1.44
C VAL A 119 -1.14 13.83 -0.05
N GLU A 120 -1.86 14.92 0.13
CA GLU A 120 -2.15 15.48 1.45
C GLU A 120 -3.53 15.01 1.87
N LEU A 121 -3.56 14.09 2.82
CA LEU A 121 -4.83 13.62 3.34
C LEU A 121 -5.40 14.66 4.31
N PRO A 122 -6.70 14.97 4.23
CA PRO A 122 -7.38 15.76 5.24
C PRO A 122 -7.19 15.16 6.63
N SER A 123 -7.04 16.02 7.63
CA SER A 123 -6.96 15.56 9.01
C SER A 123 -8.31 15.04 9.45
N MET A 124 -8.31 13.93 10.17
CA MET A 124 -9.52 13.32 10.71
C MET A 124 -9.41 13.26 12.24
N ALA A 125 -10.47 13.66 12.92
CA ALA A 125 -10.59 13.40 14.33
C ALA A 125 -10.76 11.89 14.56
N VAL A 126 -9.86 11.32 15.35
CA VAL A 126 -9.93 9.89 15.71
C VAL A 126 -10.98 9.72 16.80
N PRO A 127 -12.04 8.93 16.58
CA PRO A 127 -13.02 8.66 17.63
C PRO A 127 -12.35 7.92 18.80
N PRO A 128 -12.80 8.15 20.04
CA PRO A 128 -12.20 7.54 21.22
C PRO A 128 -12.38 6.02 21.28
N GLU A 129 -13.40 5.50 20.61
CA GLU A 129 -13.71 4.08 20.60
C GLU A 129 -13.25 3.41 19.31
N ARG A 130 -12.45 2.34 19.43
CA ARG A 130 -11.93 1.59 18.28
C ARG A 130 -13.01 1.06 17.34
N GLY A 131 -14.18 0.63 17.88
CA GLY A 131 -15.28 0.09 17.08
C GLY A 131 -15.96 1.09 16.16
N GLN A 132 -15.84 2.38 16.46
CA GLN A 132 -16.43 3.47 15.65
C GLN A 132 -15.48 4.05 14.61
N TYR A 133 -14.20 3.66 14.65
CA TYR A 133 -13.18 4.25 13.79
C TYR A 133 -13.46 4.06 12.29
N LEU A 134 -13.79 2.84 11.87
CA LEU A 134 -14.05 2.54 10.46
C LEU A 134 -15.30 3.26 9.95
N GLU A 135 -16.32 3.36 10.78
CA GLU A 135 -17.55 4.05 10.41
C GLU A 135 -17.30 5.56 10.30
N ALA A 136 -16.63 6.16 11.27
CA ALA A 136 -16.25 7.57 11.22
C ALA A 136 -15.34 7.87 10.02
N LEU A 137 -14.41 6.98 9.70
CA LEU A 137 -13.54 7.10 8.54
C LEU A 137 -14.34 7.11 7.24
N MET A 138 -15.32 6.21 7.09
CA MET A 138 -16.11 6.08 5.86
C MET A 138 -16.91 7.33 5.49
N TYR A 139 -17.28 8.13 6.48
CA TYR A 139 -18.05 9.38 6.31
C TYR A 139 -17.21 10.64 6.53
N SER A 140 -15.89 10.51 6.52
CA SER A 140 -14.97 11.64 6.70
C SER A 140 -14.59 12.31 5.38
N GLU A 141 -14.13 13.56 5.46
CA GLU A 141 -13.52 14.27 4.32
C GLU A 141 -12.33 13.50 3.74
N ALA A 142 -11.59 12.78 4.58
CA ALA A 142 -10.49 11.93 4.11
C ALA A 142 -11.00 10.79 3.22
N ALA A 143 -12.14 10.18 3.53
CA ALA A 143 -12.72 9.15 2.70
C ALA A 143 -13.23 9.70 1.37
N ASP A 144 -13.85 10.88 1.38
CA ASP A 144 -14.31 11.55 0.15
C ASP A 144 -13.12 11.91 -0.74
N TYR A 145 -12.05 12.44 -0.15
CA TYR A 145 -10.81 12.72 -0.86
C TYR A 145 -10.23 11.45 -1.50
N VAL A 146 -10.15 10.36 -0.75
CA VAL A 146 -9.61 9.08 -1.27
C VAL A 146 -10.50 8.51 -2.37
N ARG A 147 -11.84 8.60 -2.25
CA ARG A 147 -12.76 8.17 -3.32
C ARG A 147 -12.51 8.95 -4.61
N ALA A 148 -12.39 10.27 -4.52
CA ALA A 148 -12.09 11.13 -5.66
C ALA A 148 -10.71 10.80 -6.28
N LEU A 149 -9.70 10.59 -5.42
CA LEU A 149 -8.35 10.22 -5.85
C LEU A 149 -8.34 8.88 -6.61
N VAL A 150 -9.04 7.88 -6.09
CA VAL A 150 -9.13 6.55 -6.69
C VAL A 150 -9.96 6.57 -7.97
N ALA A 151 -10.99 7.41 -8.05
CA ALA A 151 -11.78 7.62 -9.27
C ALA A 151 -11.03 8.36 -10.38
N GLY A 152 -9.86 8.93 -10.09
CA GLY A 152 -9.06 9.70 -11.04
C GLY A 152 -9.49 11.16 -11.18
N GLU A 153 -10.46 11.61 -10.37
CA GLU A 153 -10.97 12.99 -10.36
C GLU A 153 -10.05 13.95 -9.59
N ALA A 154 -9.32 13.41 -8.62
CA ALA A 154 -8.31 14.17 -7.90
C ALA A 154 -6.93 13.94 -8.54
N ASP A 155 -6.67 14.50 -9.69
CA ASP A 155 -5.31 14.75 -10.13
C ASP A 155 -4.72 15.79 -9.18
N GLY A 156 -4.05 15.30 -8.16
CA GLY A 156 -3.38 16.14 -7.17
C GLY A 156 -2.39 17.05 -7.88
N LYS A 157 -2.82 18.23 -8.23
CA LYS A 157 -1.94 19.36 -8.49
C LYS A 157 -1.29 19.77 -7.18
N LEU A 158 -0.22 19.09 -6.85
CA LEU A 158 0.87 19.65 -6.08
C LEU A 158 1.98 19.95 -7.08
N GLU A 159 1.71 20.94 -7.95
CA GLU A 159 2.74 21.69 -8.63
C GLU A 159 3.32 22.67 -7.61
N GLY A 160 4.63 22.59 -7.39
CA GLY A 160 5.39 23.53 -6.58
C GLY A 160 6.67 22.92 -6.03
#